data_e65216ca94e74a644dc992a7f4a91391
#
_entry.id   e65216ca94e74a644dc992a7f4a91391
#
_cell.length_a   1.000
_cell.length_b   1.000
_cell.length_c   1.000
_cell.angle_alpha   90.00
_cell.angle_beta   90.00
_cell.angle_gamma   90.00
#
_symmetry.space_group_name_H-M   'P 1'
#
loop_
_entity.id
_entity.type
_entity.pdbx_description
1 polymer ?
#
loop_
_entity_poly.entity_id
_entity_poly.type
_entity_poly.pdbx_seq_one_letter_code
_entity_poly.pdbx_strand_id
1 'polypeptide(L)'
;MNATTVKLRVRNWAEEDRPSYKLQNYGAGSLTDAELISLLVGSGTAQYNAVEIANHILCKFDRDLSKLSKAEFYELNEVEGVGSQTICKLMAAMELGKRRQMAGCPIAPDLSTATAIYRYMLPKMQDLKIEEFWVLLCNQNYKLIKPVRISQGGITETSVDIRIIMKQAVLANATIIAAVHNHPSGCIHPSKCDDDLTNSIKKACQLMRIHFSDHVIVCDGQYYSYVERGRL
;
A
#
# COMPACT_ATOMS: atom_id res chain seq x y z
N MET A 1 -40.27 31.95 0.01
CA MET A 1 -40.13 31.30 1.33
C MET A 1 -39.15 30.17 1.17
N ASN A 2 -37.88 30.38 1.53
CA ASN A 2 -36.86 29.32 1.46
C ASN A 2 -37.06 28.43 2.71
N ALA A 3 -37.57 27.23 2.47
CA ALA A 3 -37.62 26.20 3.49
C ALA A 3 -36.19 25.80 3.84
N THR A 4 -35.68 26.29 4.96
CA THR A 4 -34.42 25.84 5.52
C THR A 4 -34.60 24.39 5.92
N THR A 5 -34.18 23.46 5.07
CA THR A 5 -34.20 22.02 5.36
C THR A 5 -33.23 21.80 6.53
N VAL A 6 -33.76 21.67 7.73
CA VAL A 6 -32.98 21.33 8.95
C VAL A 6 -32.45 19.92 8.74
N LYS A 7 -31.17 19.82 8.37
CA LYS A 7 -30.51 18.51 8.20
C LYS A 7 -30.43 17.80 9.55
N LEU A 8 -30.99 16.59 9.61
CA LEU A 8 -30.98 15.75 10.81
C LEU A 8 -29.54 15.31 11.13
N ARG A 9 -29.07 15.69 12.32
CA ARG A 9 -27.81 15.17 12.88
C ARG A 9 -27.94 13.66 13.07
N VAL A 10 -26.87 12.88 12.86
CA VAL A 10 -26.87 11.41 13.02
C VAL A 10 -27.43 10.96 14.38
N ARG A 11 -27.18 11.71 15.45
CA ARG A 11 -27.76 11.43 16.79
C ARG A 11 -29.29 11.51 16.87
N ASN A 12 -29.92 12.14 15.89
CA ASN A 12 -31.38 12.30 15.83
C ASN A 12 -32.02 11.25 14.90
N TRP A 13 -31.25 10.35 14.30
CA TRP A 13 -31.74 9.22 13.52
C TRP A 13 -32.36 8.16 14.45
N ALA A 14 -33.17 7.27 13.89
CA ALA A 14 -33.59 6.07 14.62
C ALA A 14 -32.31 5.34 15.10
N GLU A 15 -32.38 4.75 16.28
CA GLU A 15 -31.18 4.20 16.94
C GLU A 15 -30.51 3.15 16.05
N GLU A 16 -31.31 2.27 15.45
CA GLU A 16 -30.89 1.21 14.53
C GLU A 16 -30.19 1.71 13.25
N ASP A 17 -30.46 2.96 12.83
CA ASP A 17 -29.85 3.55 11.64
C ASP A 17 -28.50 4.22 11.93
N ARG A 18 -28.17 4.44 13.20
CA ARG A 18 -26.91 5.10 13.58
C ARG A 18 -25.72 4.17 13.32
N PRO A 19 -24.65 4.64 12.65
CA PRO A 19 -23.46 3.84 12.41
C PRO A 19 -22.85 3.23 13.69
N SER A 20 -22.90 3.94 14.80
CA SER A 20 -22.42 3.43 16.10
C SER A 20 -23.25 2.25 16.61
N TYR A 21 -24.58 2.29 16.45
CA TYR A 21 -25.44 1.17 16.82
C TYR A 21 -25.19 -0.05 15.94
N LYS A 22 -25.11 0.16 14.62
CA LYS A 22 -24.79 -0.92 13.66
C LYS A 22 -23.45 -1.57 14.00
N LEU A 23 -22.41 -0.78 14.29
CA LEU A 23 -21.12 -1.31 14.67
C LEU A 23 -21.18 -2.19 15.91
N GLN A 24 -21.91 -1.72 16.96
CA GLN A 24 -22.00 -2.42 18.24
C GLN A 24 -22.84 -3.70 18.17
N ASN A 25 -23.93 -3.70 17.41
CA ASN A 25 -24.88 -4.80 17.40
C ASN A 25 -24.68 -5.77 16.23
N TYR A 26 -24.16 -5.32 15.10
CA TYR A 26 -24.03 -6.12 13.88
C TYR A 26 -22.57 -6.25 13.38
N GLY A 27 -21.63 -5.55 14.02
CA GLY A 27 -20.22 -5.58 13.67
C GLY A 27 -19.86 -4.70 12.45
N ALA A 28 -18.55 -4.49 12.23
CA ALA A 28 -18.03 -3.58 11.21
C ALA A 28 -18.40 -3.98 9.77
N GLY A 29 -18.57 -5.27 9.51
CA GLY A 29 -18.94 -5.77 8.18
C GLY A 29 -20.34 -5.38 7.70
N SER A 30 -21.20 -4.88 8.61
CA SER A 30 -22.55 -4.40 8.28
C SER A 30 -22.58 -2.94 7.82
N LEU A 31 -21.48 -2.20 7.97
CA LEU A 31 -21.40 -0.78 7.66
C LEU A 31 -20.82 -0.57 6.26
N THR A 32 -21.33 0.45 5.60
CA THR A 32 -20.73 1.00 4.39
C THR A 32 -19.44 1.76 4.70
N ASP A 33 -18.57 1.99 3.70
CA ASP A 33 -17.35 2.79 3.86
C ASP A 33 -17.66 4.20 4.41
N ALA A 34 -18.75 4.83 3.95
CA ALA A 34 -19.18 6.13 4.44
C ALA A 34 -19.58 6.08 5.92
N GLU A 35 -20.26 5.03 6.36
CA GLU A 35 -20.62 4.86 7.77
C GLU A 35 -19.39 4.60 8.64
N LEU A 36 -18.43 3.79 8.18
CA LEU A 36 -17.16 3.57 8.87
C LEU A 36 -16.35 4.87 9.01
N ILE A 37 -16.19 5.63 7.92
CA ILE A 37 -15.49 6.91 7.94
C ILE A 37 -16.23 7.91 8.84
N SER A 38 -17.58 7.91 8.86
CA SER A 38 -18.34 8.81 9.70
C SER A 38 -18.08 8.62 11.20
N LEU A 39 -17.74 7.41 11.63
CA LEU A 39 -17.34 7.13 13.02
C LEU A 39 -15.99 7.78 13.36
N LEU A 40 -15.07 7.88 12.40
CA LEU A 40 -13.80 8.60 12.56
C LEU A 40 -14.00 10.12 12.54
N VAL A 41 -14.93 10.61 11.72
CA VAL A 41 -15.36 12.02 11.71
C VAL A 41 -15.92 12.40 13.07
N GLY A 42 -16.77 11.55 13.62
CA GLY A 42 -17.40 11.72 14.94
C GLY A 42 -18.59 12.68 14.92
N SER A 43 -18.35 13.97 14.83
CA SER A 43 -19.41 14.99 14.79
C SER A 43 -19.45 15.70 13.43
N GLY A 44 -20.66 16.03 12.98
CA GLY A 44 -20.83 16.90 11.80
C GLY A 44 -20.59 18.37 12.13
N THR A 45 -20.71 19.20 11.11
CA THR A 45 -20.72 20.67 11.18
C THR A 45 -22.16 21.20 11.30
N ALA A 46 -22.32 22.50 11.23
CA ALA A 46 -23.65 23.12 11.12
C ALA A 46 -24.34 22.78 9.79
N GLN A 47 -23.58 22.52 8.74
CA GLN A 47 -24.05 22.31 7.36
C GLN A 47 -24.19 20.85 7.00
N TYR A 48 -23.31 19.98 7.49
CA TYR A 48 -23.21 18.56 7.11
C TYR A 48 -23.17 17.67 8.35
N ASN A 49 -23.88 16.54 8.30
CA ASN A 49 -23.72 15.50 9.31
C ASN A 49 -22.47 14.64 9.03
N ALA A 50 -22.07 13.78 9.97
CA ALA A 50 -20.84 13.02 9.87
C ALA A 50 -20.81 12.07 8.66
N VAL A 51 -21.96 11.49 8.24
CA VAL A 51 -22.06 10.59 7.09
C VAL A 51 -21.98 11.39 5.78
N GLU A 52 -22.52 12.60 5.74
CA GLU A 52 -22.37 13.49 4.58
C GLU A 52 -20.91 13.92 4.39
N ILE A 53 -20.22 14.29 5.49
CA ILE A 53 -18.76 14.59 5.43
C ILE A 53 -17.97 13.37 4.94
N ALA A 54 -18.29 12.18 5.44
CA ALA A 54 -17.66 10.95 4.99
C ALA A 54 -17.87 10.69 3.49
N ASN A 55 -19.08 10.98 2.97
CA ASN A 55 -19.35 10.90 1.55
C ASN A 55 -18.57 11.96 0.74
N HIS A 56 -18.39 13.19 1.24
CA HIS A 56 -17.56 14.20 0.59
C HIS A 56 -16.11 13.73 0.47
N ILE A 57 -15.55 13.13 1.56
CA ILE A 57 -14.22 12.52 1.54
C ILE A 57 -14.15 11.45 0.45
N LEU A 58 -15.06 10.49 0.46
CA LEU A 58 -15.07 9.40 -0.53
C LEU A 58 -15.21 9.92 -1.96
N CYS A 59 -16.09 10.89 -2.20
CA CYS A 59 -16.27 11.47 -3.53
C CYS A 59 -15.02 12.14 -4.06
N LYS A 60 -14.25 12.84 -3.20
CA LYS A 60 -12.98 13.48 -3.59
C LYS A 60 -11.95 12.48 -4.10
N PHE A 61 -11.99 11.25 -3.59
CA PHE A 61 -11.07 10.18 -3.97
C PHE A 61 -11.75 9.08 -4.81
N ASP A 62 -12.76 9.44 -5.61
CA ASP A 62 -13.49 8.56 -6.55
C ASP A 62 -14.11 7.32 -5.90
N ARG A 63 -14.42 7.38 -4.60
CA ARG A 63 -14.87 6.25 -3.76
C ARG A 63 -13.87 5.08 -3.71
N ASP A 64 -12.61 5.35 -3.96
CA ASP A 64 -11.52 4.38 -3.95
C ASP A 64 -10.70 4.53 -2.66
N LEU A 65 -10.76 3.51 -1.80
CA LEU A 65 -10.01 3.49 -0.54
C LEU A 65 -8.50 3.44 -0.77
N SER A 66 -8.03 2.92 -1.92
CA SER A 66 -6.61 2.95 -2.28
C SER A 66 -6.13 4.36 -2.58
N LYS A 67 -6.98 5.18 -3.23
CA LYS A 67 -6.67 6.60 -3.43
C LYS A 67 -6.71 7.37 -2.12
N LEU A 68 -7.73 7.12 -1.29
CA LEU A 68 -7.85 7.74 0.02
C LEU A 68 -6.66 7.41 0.94
N SER A 69 -6.13 6.17 0.88
CA SER A 69 -4.99 5.76 1.70
C SER A 69 -3.68 6.46 1.34
N LYS A 70 -3.58 7.01 0.12
CA LYS A 70 -2.44 7.79 -0.39
C LYS A 70 -2.60 9.30 -0.19
N ALA A 71 -3.77 9.73 0.29
CA ALA A 71 -4.08 11.14 0.46
C ALA A 71 -3.12 11.81 1.45
N GLU A 72 -2.67 13.00 1.09
CA GLU A 72 -1.87 13.81 1.97
C GLU A 72 -2.74 14.72 2.85
N PHE A 73 -2.15 15.23 3.93
CA PHE A 73 -2.87 16.08 4.89
C PHE A 73 -3.56 17.27 4.20
N TYR A 74 -2.86 17.95 3.27
CA TYR A 74 -3.39 19.12 2.58
C TYR A 74 -4.58 18.77 1.68
N GLU A 75 -4.58 17.60 1.02
CA GLU A 75 -5.68 17.16 0.16
C GLU A 75 -6.96 16.91 0.96
N LEU A 76 -6.81 16.26 2.13
CA LEU A 76 -7.93 16.04 3.05
C LEU A 76 -8.45 17.36 3.67
N ASN A 77 -7.57 18.34 3.88
CA ASN A 77 -7.94 19.63 4.45
C ASN A 77 -8.76 20.50 3.50
N GLU A 78 -8.75 20.22 2.20
CA GLU A 78 -9.61 20.88 1.21
C GLU A 78 -11.06 20.36 1.23
N VAL A 79 -11.35 19.26 1.92
CA VAL A 79 -12.72 18.71 2.00
C VAL A 79 -13.53 19.50 3.01
N GLU A 80 -14.64 20.07 2.57
CA GLU A 80 -15.52 20.87 3.42
C GLU A 80 -16.06 20.05 4.61
N GLY A 81 -15.91 20.59 5.79
CA GLY A 81 -16.33 19.96 7.04
C GLY A 81 -15.29 19.05 7.69
N VAL A 82 -14.13 18.86 7.07
CA VAL A 82 -13.03 18.06 7.61
C VAL A 82 -12.04 18.94 8.34
N GLY A 83 -11.93 18.74 9.65
CA GLY A 83 -10.94 19.43 10.48
C GLY A 83 -9.67 18.57 10.70
N SER A 84 -8.61 19.21 11.21
CA SER A 84 -7.30 18.56 11.44
C SER A 84 -7.40 17.29 12.30
N GLN A 85 -8.25 17.27 13.30
CA GLN A 85 -8.46 16.08 14.14
C GLN A 85 -9.05 14.89 13.34
N THR A 86 -9.97 15.16 12.43
CA THR A 86 -10.55 14.14 11.55
C THR A 86 -9.49 13.60 10.59
N ILE A 87 -8.66 14.48 10.02
CA ILE A 87 -7.55 14.09 9.13
C ILE A 87 -6.60 13.16 9.88
N CYS A 88 -6.16 13.55 11.07
CA CYS A 88 -5.26 12.71 11.89
C CYS A 88 -5.86 11.34 12.19
N LYS A 89 -7.16 11.25 12.52
CA LYS A 89 -7.83 9.97 12.77
C LYS A 89 -7.88 9.09 11.52
N LEU A 90 -8.20 9.67 10.36
CA LEU A 90 -8.24 8.96 9.08
C LEU A 90 -6.86 8.41 8.72
N MET A 91 -5.83 9.26 8.74
CA MET A 91 -4.45 8.85 8.44
C MET A 91 -3.96 7.77 9.41
N ALA A 92 -4.26 7.92 10.71
CA ALA A 92 -3.91 6.92 11.71
C ALA A 92 -4.63 5.58 11.49
N ALA A 93 -5.91 5.59 11.12
CA ALA A 93 -6.67 4.37 10.82
C ALA A 93 -6.11 3.64 9.60
N MET A 94 -5.77 4.38 8.52
CA MET A 94 -5.14 3.82 7.32
C MET A 94 -3.76 3.21 7.64
N GLU A 95 -2.94 3.91 8.42
CA GLU A 95 -1.62 3.39 8.84
C GLU A 95 -1.74 2.14 9.72
N LEU A 96 -2.70 2.10 10.66
CA LEU A 96 -2.95 0.90 11.48
C LEU A 96 -3.39 -0.28 10.62
N GLY A 97 -4.24 -0.07 9.61
CA GLY A 97 -4.61 -1.09 8.63
C GLY A 97 -3.40 -1.67 7.90
N LYS A 98 -2.50 -0.79 7.45
CA LYS A 98 -1.25 -1.17 6.80
C LYS A 98 -0.32 -1.96 7.73
N ARG A 99 -0.13 -1.49 8.97
CA ARG A 99 0.68 -2.22 9.97
C ARG A 99 0.11 -3.58 10.32
N ARG A 100 -1.22 -3.72 10.37
CA ARG A 100 -1.88 -5.00 10.59
C ARG A 100 -1.53 -6.01 9.50
N GLN A 101 -1.54 -5.60 8.22
CA GLN A 101 -1.14 -6.47 7.12
C GLN A 101 0.32 -6.92 7.25
N MET A 102 1.19 -6.05 7.79
CA MET A 102 2.61 -6.35 8.02
C MET A 102 2.85 -7.24 9.24
N ALA A 103 2.03 -7.12 10.28
CA ALA A 103 2.19 -7.86 11.55
C ALA A 103 1.82 -9.36 11.46
N GLY A 104 1.16 -9.79 10.40
CA GLY A 104 0.62 -11.15 10.26
C GLY A 104 1.63 -12.27 9.94
N CYS A 105 2.96 -12.03 10.00
CA CYS A 105 3.95 -13.03 9.60
C CYS A 105 5.05 -13.26 10.66
N PRO A 106 4.76 -14.02 11.75
CA PRO A 106 5.80 -14.43 12.70
C PRO A 106 6.73 -15.54 12.16
N ILE A 107 6.36 -16.24 11.08
CA ILE A 107 7.18 -17.23 10.38
C ILE A 107 7.83 -16.53 9.19
N ALA A 108 9.15 -16.75 9.00
CA ALA A 108 9.88 -16.20 7.85
C ALA A 108 9.10 -16.51 6.55
N PRO A 109 8.65 -15.49 5.80
CA PRO A 109 7.78 -15.71 4.65
C PRO A 109 8.46 -16.62 3.62
N ASP A 110 7.69 -17.51 3.05
CA ASP A 110 8.08 -18.30 1.91
C ASP A 110 7.88 -17.45 0.65
N LEU A 111 8.97 -17.16 -0.05
CA LEU A 111 8.97 -16.31 -1.24
C LEU A 111 9.30 -17.11 -2.52
N SER A 112 8.85 -18.36 -2.57
CA SER A 112 9.09 -19.27 -3.71
C SER A 112 8.27 -18.94 -4.95
N THR A 113 7.27 -18.06 -4.85
CA THR A 113 6.42 -17.67 -5.98
C THR A 113 6.35 -16.15 -6.14
N ALA A 114 6.14 -15.67 -7.37
CA ALA A 114 5.93 -14.25 -7.65
C ALA A 114 4.75 -13.66 -6.86
N THR A 115 3.66 -14.41 -6.73
CA THR A 115 2.50 -14.01 -5.92
C THR A 115 2.86 -13.83 -4.44
N ALA A 116 3.71 -14.70 -3.88
CA ALA A 116 4.16 -14.60 -2.49
C ALA A 116 5.06 -13.35 -2.30
N ILE A 117 5.97 -13.10 -3.23
CA ILE A 117 6.82 -11.91 -3.27
C ILE A 117 5.94 -10.64 -3.33
N TYR A 118 4.98 -10.61 -4.26
CA TYR A 118 4.04 -9.50 -4.40
C TYR A 118 3.28 -9.23 -3.11
N ARG A 119 2.63 -10.24 -2.53
CA ARG A 119 1.86 -10.11 -1.29
C ARG A 119 2.71 -9.61 -0.11
N TYR A 120 3.96 -10.02 -0.04
CA TYR A 120 4.89 -9.59 0.99
C TYR A 120 5.31 -8.11 0.81
N MET A 121 5.52 -7.67 -0.44
CA MET A 121 5.98 -6.32 -0.73
C MET A 121 4.86 -5.30 -0.91
N LEU A 122 3.66 -5.73 -1.31
CA LEU A 122 2.52 -4.82 -1.56
C LEU A 122 2.26 -3.85 -0.40
N PRO A 123 2.15 -4.27 0.88
CA PRO A 123 1.89 -3.32 1.98
C PRO A 123 3.01 -2.29 2.21
N LYS A 124 4.19 -2.54 1.66
CA LYS A 124 5.36 -1.64 1.78
C LYS A 124 5.45 -0.66 0.62
N MET A 125 4.86 -1.00 -0.54
CA MET A 125 5.09 -0.31 -1.80
C MET A 125 3.83 0.34 -2.39
N GLN A 126 2.62 -0.12 -2.05
CA GLN A 126 1.36 0.30 -2.68
C GLN A 126 1.08 1.82 -2.61
N ASP A 127 1.55 2.50 -1.53
CA ASP A 127 1.26 3.91 -1.28
C ASP A 127 2.45 4.82 -1.61
N LEU A 128 3.52 4.29 -2.19
CA LEU A 128 4.71 5.06 -2.49
C LEU A 128 4.49 5.93 -3.75
N LYS A 129 4.83 7.21 -3.64
CA LYS A 129 4.78 8.16 -4.76
C LYS A 129 6.06 8.19 -5.60
N ILE A 130 7.09 7.50 -5.14
CA ILE A 130 8.40 7.40 -5.77
C ILE A 130 8.78 5.94 -5.97
N GLU A 131 9.63 5.67 -6.95
CA GLU A 131 10.16 4.33 -7.17
C GLU A 131 11.14 3.95 -6.07
N GLU A 132 10.97 2.76 -5.51
CA GLU A 132 11.92 2.13 -4.62
C GLU A 132 12.35 0.78 -5.20
N PHE A 133 13.63 0.49 -5.12
CA PHE A 133 14.18 -0.79 -5.51
C PHE A 133 14.64 -1.57 -4.29
N TRP A 134 14.13 -2.78 -4.15
CA TRP A 134 14.39 -3.68 -3.04
C TRP A 134 14.97 -5.00 -3.52
N VAL A 135 15.75 -5.64 -2.67
CA VAL A 135 16.11 -7.05 -2.83
C VAL A 135 15.66 -7.84 -1.61
N LEU A 136 15.11 -9.01 -1.88
CA LEU A 136 14.69 -9.97 -0.88
C LEU A 136 15.74 -11.07 -0.83
N LEU A 137 16.47 -11.12 0.29
CA LEU A 137 17.54 -12.07 0.53
C LEU A 137 16.96 -13.30 1.20
N CYS A 138 17.07 -14.46 0.56
CA CYS A 138 16.47 -15.70 1.03
C CYS A 138 17.50 -16.82 1.21
N ASN A 139 17.17 -17.80 2.04
CA ASN A 139 17.92 -19.05 2.15
C ASN A 139 17.52 -20.02 1.03
N GLN A 140 18.17 -21.19 0.96
CA GLN A 140 17.93 -22.22 -0.06
C GLN A 140 16.50 -22.77 -0.10
N ASN A 141 15.69 -22.55 0.95
CA ASN A 141 14.28 -22.96 1.02
C ASN A 141 13.34 -21.78 0.75
N TYR A 142 13.78 -20.74 0.07
CA TYR A 142 13.03 -19.52 -0.24
C TYR A 142 12.48 -18.78 1.00
N LYS A 143 12.98 -19.09 2.20
CA LYS A 143 12.57 -18.35 3.41
C LYS A 143 13.34 -17.06 3.49
N LEU A 144 12.60 -15.96 3.68
CA LEU A 144 13.17 -14.63 3.76
C LEU A 144 14.13 -14.51 4.96
N ILE A 145 15.38 -14.12 4.68
CA ILE A 145 16.36 -13.75 5.69
C ILE A 145 16.23 -12.26 6.00
N LYS A 146 16.22 -11.43 4.95
CA LYS A 146 16.20 -9.97 5.12
C LYS A 146 15.68 -9.28 3.84
N PRO A 147 14.72 -8.34 3.94
CA PRO A 147 14.44 -7.39 2.86
C PRO A 147 15.43 -6.22 2.96
N VAL A 148 15.96 -5.76 1.85
CA VAL A 148 16.91 -4.63 1.80
C VAL A 148 16.47 -3.65 0.73
N ARG A 149 16.21 -2.40 1.14
CA ARG A 149 16.03 -1.32 0.19
C ARG A 149 17.39 -0.90 -0.36
N ILE A 150 17.57 -1.01 -1.66
CA ILE A 150 18.83 -0.69 -2.34
C ILE A 150 18.86 0.77 -2.76
N SER A 151 17.73 1.25 -3.30
CA SER A 151 17.63 2.64 -3.74
C SER A 151 16.22 3.16 -3.55
N GLN A 152 16.13 4.45 -3.43
CA GLN A 152 14.93 5.26 -3.41
C GLN A 152 15.18 6.39 -4.39
N GLY A 153 14.44 6.40 -5.49
CA GLY A 153 14.77 7.23 -6.63
C GLY A 153 14.07 8.57 -6.67
N GLY A 154 14.52 9.41 -7.61
CA GLY A 154 13.81 10.60 -8.04
C GLY A 154 12.66 10.28 -9.00
N ILE A 155 12.10 11.32 -9.64
CA ILE A 155 10.88 11.23 -10.46
C ILE A 155 11.08 10.40 -11.76
N THR A 156 12.33 10.17 -12.21
CA THR A 156 12.61 9.61 -13.54
C THR A 156 13.50 8.37 -13.59
N GLU A 157 14.38 8.12 -12.63
CA GLU A 157 15.26 6.95 -12.60
C GLU A 157 15.74 6.61 -11.19
N THR A 158 15.79 5.30 -10.90
CA THR A 158 16.34 4.78 -9.65
C THR A 158 17.70 4.15 -9.94
N SER A 159 18.79 4.80 -9.56
CA SER A 159 20.14 4.24 -9.71
C SER A 159 20.35 3.08 -8.76
N VAL A 160 20.52 1.87 -9.28
CA VAL A 160 20.80 0.64 -8.54
C VAL A 160 22.26 0.22 -8.75
N ASP A 161 23.03 0.20 -7.66
CA ASP A 161 24.41 -0.33 -7.70
C ASP A 161 24.41 -1.83 -7.35
N ILE A 162 24.73 -2.65 -8.33
CA ILE A 162 24.80 -4.13 -8.21
C ILE A 162 25.79 -4.57 -7.13
N ARG A 163 26.86 -3.80 -6.91
CA ARG A 163 27.87 -4.12 -5.87
C ARG A 163 27.24 -4.06 -4.48
N ILE A 164 26.29 -3.15 -4.26
CA ILE A 164 25.53 -3.05 -3.00
C ILE A 164 24.65 -4.30 -2.83
N ILE A 165 23.94 -4.72 -3.88
CA ILE A 165 23.12 -5.94 -3.85
C ILE A 165 23.98 -7.14 -3.46
N MET A 166 25.09 -7.38 -4.17
CA MET A 166 25.97 -8.52 -3.92
C MET A 166 26.57 -8.46 -2.52
N LYS A 167 27.02 -7.28 -2.06
CA LYS A 167 27.50 -7.08 -0.69
C LYS A 167 26.47 -7.51 0.36
N GLN A 168 25.21 -7.05 0.19
CA GLN A 168 24.16 -7.41 1.14
C GLN A 168 23.85 -8.91 1.12
N ALA A 169 23.86 -9.53 -0.05
CA ALA A 169 23.64 -10.96 -0.20
C ALA A 169 24.71 -11.78 0.51
N VAL A 170 25.98 -11.43 0.32
CA VAL A 170 27.11 -12.10 0.97
C VAL A 170 27.06 -11.93 2.50
N LEU A 171 26.82 -10.71 2.98
CA LEU A 171 26.74 -10.44 4.43
C LEU A 171 25.57 -11.17 5.09
N ALA A 172 24.49 -11.41 4.37
CA ALA A 172 23.32 -12.15 4.87
C ALA A 172 23.44 -13.67 4.66
N ASN A 173 24.53 -14.18 4.06
CA ASN A 173 24.64 -15.57 3.63
C ASN A 173 23.44 -16.02 2.79
N ALA A 174 22.93 -15.14 1.94
CA ALA A 174 21.79 -15.44 1.07
C ALA A 174 22.23 -16.35 -0.07
N THR A 175 21.42 -17.36 -0.33
CA THR A 175 21.59 -18.28 -1.47
C THR A 175 20.64 -17.97 -2.62
N ILE A 176 19.59 -17.20 -2.33
CA ILE A 176 18.57 -16.79 -3.30
C ILE A 176 18.30 -15.29 -3.13
N ILE A 177 18.15 -14.61 -4.27
CA ILE A 177 17.76 -13.19 -4.35
C ILE A 177 16.53 -13.07 -5.24
N ALA A 178 15.53 -12.29 -4.78
CA ALA A 178 14.50 -11.72 -5.64
C ALA A 178 14.65 -10.19 -5.65
N ALA A 179 14.50 -9.59 -6.82
CA ALA A 179 14.42 -8.15 -6.98
C ALA A 179 12.97 -7.69 -7.00
N VAL A 180 12.69 -6.53 -6.43
CA VAL A 180 11.33 -5.96 -6.43
C VAL A 180 11.44 -4.44 -6.54
N HIS A 181 10.62 -3.85 -7.41
CA HIS A 181 10.41 -2.40 -7.42
C HIS A 181 8.95 -2.06 -7.68
N ASN A 182 8.55 -0.85 -7.37
CA ASN A 182 7.19 -0.35 -7.63
C ASN A 182 7.18 0.65 -8.77
N HIS A 183 6.07 0.67 -9.50
CA HIS A 183 5.78 1.73 -10.47
C HIS A 183 4.64 2.62 -9.94
N PRO A 184 4.93 3.82 -9.40
CA PRO A 184 3.89 4.75 -8.94
C PRO A 184 2.94 5.21 -10.06
N SER A 185 3.38 5.12 -11.32
CA SER A 185 2.57 5.43 -12.50
C SER A 185 1.43 4.42 -12.75
N GLY A 186 1.47 3.25 -12.07
CA GLY A 186 0.53 2.15 -12.32
C GLY A 186 0.82 1.32 -13.57
N CYS A 187 1.87 1.65 -14.37
CA CYS A 187 2.27 0.84 -15.52
C CYS A 187 2.94 -0.45 -15.06
N ILE A 188 2.36 -1.61 -15.39
CA ILE A 188 2.92 -2.91 -14.98
C ILE A 188 4.05 -3.40 -15.89
N HIS A 189 4.23 -2.80 -17.07
CA HIS A 189 5.23 -3.24 -18.02
C HIS A 189 6.62 -2.70 -17.66
N PRO A 190 7.65 -3.56 -17.71
CA PRO A 190 9.00 -3.13 -17.47
C PRO A 190 9.50 -2.14 -18.54
N SER A 191 10.30 -1.19 -18.13
CA SER A 191 11.08 -0.32 -19.02
C SER A 191 12.32 -1.05 -19.55
N LYS A 192 12.99 -0.44 -20.54
CA LYS A 192 14.28 -0.95 -21.00
C LYS A 192 15.34 -0.93 -19.90
N CYS A 193 15.31 0.07 -19.03
CA CYS A 193 16.22 0.15 -17.88
C CYS A 193 16.01 -1.01 -16.91
N ASP A 194 14.75 -1.42 -16.67
CA ASP A 194 14.44 -2.58 -15.83
C ASP A 194 14.97 -3.88 -16.42
N ASP A 195 14.87 -4.02 -17.75
CA ASP A 195 15.41 -5.17 -18.47
C ASP A 195 16.94 -5.24 -18.35
N ASP A 196 17.62 -4.12 -18.58
CA ASP A 196 19.09 -4.03 -18.51
C ASP A 196 19.59 -4.28 -17.08
N LEU A 197 18.89 -3.75 -16.07
CA LEU A 197 19.17 -3.98 -14.65
C LEU A 197 18.95 -5.45 -14.27
N THR A 198 17.82 -6.04 -14.68
CA THR A 198 17.49 -7.46 -14.47
C THR A 198 18.58 -8.37 -15.00
N ASN A 199 19.01 -8.13 -16.25
CA ASN A 199 20.09 -8.88 -16.88
C ASN A 199 21.43 -8.72 -16.14
N SER A 200 21.72 -7.54 -15.65
CA SER A 200 22.94 -7.25 -14.91
C SER A 200 22.97 -7.95 -13.55
N ILE A 201 21.83 -7.95 -12.82
CA ILE A 201 21.69 -8.69 -11.57
C ILE A 201 21.82 -10.19 -11.82
N LYS A 202 21.16 -10.73 -12.85
CA LYS A 202 21.23 -12.14 -13.22
C LYS A 202 22.68 -12.58 -13.46
N LYS A 203 23.46 -11.81 -14.23
CA LYS A 203 24.88 -12.10 -14.49
C LYS A 203 25.72 -12.08 -13.21
N ALA A 204 25.50 -11.09 -12.33
CA ALA A 204 26.21 -11.00 -11.06
C ALA A 204 25.88 -12.17 -10.13
N CYS A 205 24.61 -12.55 -10.04
CA CYS A 205 24.16 -13.70 -9.28
C CYS A 205 24.78 -15.01 -9.80
N GLN A 206 24.83 -15.20 -11.12
CA GLN A 206 25.47 -16.37 -11.74
C GLN A 206 26.95 -16.47 -11.37
N LEU A 207 27.68 -15.34 -11.42
CA LEU A 207 29.08 -15.28 -11.06
C LEU A 207 29.31 -15.66 -9.59
N MET A 208 28.42 -15.21 -8.71
CA MET A 208 28.50 -15.44 -7.26
C MET A 208 27.85 -16.77 -6.83
N ARG A 209 27.33 -17.56 -7.77
CA ARG A 209 26.57 -18.80 -7.51
C ARG A 209 25.40 -18.59 -6.57
N ILE A 210 24.72 -17.44 -6.68
CA ILE A 210 23.48 -17.11 -6.01
C ILE A 210 22.35 -17.32 -7.01
N HIS A 211 21.25 -17.93 -6.59
CA HIS A 211 20.08 -18.09 -7.45
C HIS A 211 19.30 -16.77 -7.52
N PHE A 212 19.11 -16.22 -8.71
CA PHE A 212 18.22 -15.09 -8.94
C PHE A 212 16.83 -15.63 -9.26
N SER A 213 15.92 -15.57 -8.28
CA SER A 213 14.63 -16.26 -8.36
C SER A 213 13.62 -15.53 -9.22
N ASP A 214 13.54 -14.18 -9.11
CA ASP A 214 12.60 -13.37 -9.90
C ASP A 214 12.96 -11.88 -9.81
N HIS A 215 12.38 -11.11 -10.73
CA HIS A 215 12.24 -9.66 -10.63
C HIS A 215 10.75 -9.34 -10.75
N VAL A 216 10.18 -8.76 -9.68
CA VAL A 216 8.74 -8.47 -9.57
C VAL A 216 8.52 -6.97 -9.55
N ILE A 217 7.67 -6.47 -10.45
CA ILE A 217 7.22 -5.08 -10.45
C ILE A 217 5.88 -5.03 -9.73
N VAL A 218 5.80 -4.22 -8.67
CA VAL A 218 4.60 -4.06 -7.84
C VAL A 218 3.83 -2.84 -8.29
N CYS A 219 2.56 -3.04 -8.63
CA CYS A 219 1.59 -1.98 -8.87
C CYS A 219 0.36 -2.20 -7.99
N ASP A 220 -0.51 -1.22 -7.90
CA ASP A 220 -1.76 -1.35 -7.15
C ASP A 220 -2.65 -2.43 -7.78
N GLY A 221 -2.96 -3.46 -6.97
CA GLY A 221 -3.85 -4.55 -7.37
C GLY A 221 -3.27 -5.57 -8.35
N GLN A 222 -2.04 -5.38 -8.86
CA GLN A 222 -1.41 -6.25 -9.86
C GLN A 222 0.11 -6.23 -9.78
N TYR A 223 0.75 -7.21 -10.42
CA TYR A 223 2.21 -7.29 -10.51
C TYR A 223 2.66 -7.84 -11.87
N TYR A 224 3.92 -7.60 -12.19
CA TYR A 224 4.63 -8.24 -13.29
C TYR A 224 5.76 -9.08 -12.72
N SER A 225 5.90 -10.31 -13.20
CA SER A 225 7.01 -11.21 -12.87
C SER A 225 7.80 -11.53 -14.14
N TYR A 226 9.10 -11.36 -14.09
CA TYR A 226 9.98 -11.73 -15.21
C TYR A 226 10.00 -13.22 -15.45
N VAL A 227 9.94 -14.04 -14.38
CA VAL A 227 9.90 -15.51 -14.49
C VAL A 227 8.59 -15.97 -15.11
N GLU A 228 7.43 -15.50 -14.62
CA GLU A 228 6.12 -15.90 -15.15
C GLU A 228 5.94 -15.50 -16.63
N ARG A 229 6.64 -14.45 -17.07
CA ARG A 229 6.63 -13.99 -18.47
C ARG A 229 7.75 -14.59 -19.33
N GLY A 230 8.55 -15.52 -18.77
CA GLY A 230 9.64 -16.17 -19.50
C GLY A 230 10.78 -15.23 -19.92
N ARG A 231 11.01 -14.16 -19.17
CA ARG A 231 12.00 -13.12 -19.48
C ARG A 231 13.22 -13.12 -18.52
N LEU A 232 13.29 -14.10 -17.61
CA LEU A 232 14.42 -14.26 -16.69
C LEU A 232 15.34 -15.41 -17.07
#